data_8c719a847da5cc3ca3adba953e1ce47f
#
_entry.id   8c719a847da5cc3ca3adba953e1ce47f
#
_cell.length_a   1.000
_cell.length_b   1.000
_cell.length_c   1.000
_cell.angle_alpha   90.00
_cell.angle_beta   90.00
_cell.angle_gamma   90.00
#
_symmetry.space_group_name_H-M   'P 1'
#
loop_
_entity.id
_entity.type
_entity.pdbx_description
1 polymer ?
#
loop_
_entity_poly.entity_id
_entity_poly.type
_entity_poly.pdbx_seq_one_letter_code
_entity_poly.pdbx_strand_id
1 'polypeptide(L)'
;MRVLVIEDNEDFRKLALTWFQSYGIEVEGAANGAQGLALQRARPADVIVTDIFMPEMEGIETIHDLRKEFPEAKIIAMSGRDPLANLDVFEVARQVGAAKTFSKPFKFEDLIAAVRELSGAKEQRAP
;
A
#
# COMPACT_ATOMS: atom_id res chain seq x y z
N MET A 1 -8.63 12.45 -0.73
CA MET A 1 -7.65 11.36 -0.94
C MET A 1 -8.18 10.05 -0.38
N ARG A 2 -8.03 9.00 -1.12
CA ARG A 2 -8.51 7.68 -0.73
C ARG A 2 -7.38 6.66 -0.79
N VAL A 3 -7.30 5.79 0.22
CA VAL A 3 -6.24 4.79 0.35
C VAL A 3 -6.84 3.40 0.43
N LEU A 4 -6.20 2.44 -0.21
CA LEU A 4 -6.56 1.03 -0.13
C LEU A 4 -5.39 0.31 0.55
N VAL A 5 -5.69 -0.47 1.60
CA VAL A 5 -4.68 -1.27 2.29
C VAL A 5 -4.95 -2.74 2.04
N ILE A 6 -3.99 -3.44 1.46
CA ILE A 6 -4.09 -4.88 1.19
C ILE A 6 -3.14 -5.59 2.13
N GLU A 7 -3.70 -6.35 3.07
CA GLU A 7 -2.92 -6.98 4.12
C GLU A 7 -3.70 -8.18 4.66
N ASP A 8 -3.09 -9.36 4.64
CA ASP A 8 -3.78 -10.56 5.08
C ASP A 8 -3.83 -10.70 6.60
N ASN A 9 -2.92 -10.08 7.33
CA ASN A 9 -2.98 -10.08 8.79
C ASN A 9 -4.07 -9.13 9.26
N GLU A 10 -5.10 -9.70 9.88
CA GLU A 10 -6.27 -8.91 10.26
C GLU A 10 -5.95 -7.83 11.27
N ASP A 11 -5.12 -8.16 12.26
CA ASP A 11 -4.80 -7.20 13.31
C ASP A 11 -4.01 -6.02 12.75
N PHE A 12 -3.03 -6.28 11.91
CA PHE A 12 -2.26 -5.22 11.31
C PHE A 12 -3.13 -4.38 10.38
N ARG A 13 -3.99 -5.05 9.60
CA ARG A 13 -4.89 -4.33 8.69
C ARG A 13 -5.81 -3.39 9.46
N LYS A 14 -6.42 -3.87 10.55
CA LYS A 14 -7.29 -3.03 11.37
C LYS A 14 -6.55 -1.85 11.98
N LEU A 15 -5.32 -2.10 12.43
CA LEU A 15 -4.51 -1.04 13.01
C LEU A 15 -4.19 0.03 11.97
N ALA A 16 -3.83 -0.39 10.77
CA ALA A 16 -3.54 0.55 9.68
C ALA A 16 -4.76 1.40 9.35
N LEU A 17 -5.93 0.76 9.25
CA LEU A 17 -7.15 1.51 8.96
C LEU A 17 -7.43 2.54 10.04
N THR A 18 -7.24 2.18 11.30
CA THR A 18 -7.46 3.11 12.41
C THR A 18 -6.52 4.31 12.32
N TRP A 19 -5.26 4.08 11.99
CA TRP A 19 -4.30 5.16 11.85
C TRP A 19 -4.70 6.12 10.74
N PHE A 20 -5.05 5.59 9.55
CA PHE A 20 -5.48 6.45 8.45
C PHE A 20 -6.73 7.24 8.80
N GLN A 21 -7.69 6.58 9.45
CA GLN A 21 -8.92 7.26 9.84
C GLN A 21 -8.66 8.38 10.84
N SER A 22 -7.70 8.18 11.73
CA SER A 22 -7.38 9.20 12.73
C SER A 22 -6.80 10.46 12.10
N TYR A 23 -6.29 10.37 10.88
CA TYR A 23 -5.78 11.52 10.13
C TYR A 23 -6.82 12.05 9.16
N GLY A 24 -8.05 11.58 9.23
CA GLY A 24 -9.10 12.03 8.34
C GLY A 24 -8.97 11.52 6.91
N ILE A 25 -8.22 10.45 6.70
CA ILE A 25 -8.01 9.88 5.37
C ILE A 25 -9.02 8.76 5.13
N GLU A 26 -9.70 8.84 4.01
CA GLU A 26 -10.64 7.77 3.63
C GLU A 26 -9.84 6.53 3.28
N VAL A 27 -10.17 5.39 3.90
CA VAL A 27 -9.39 4.18 3.72
C VAL A 27 -10.28 2.96 3.72
N GLU A 28 -9.89 1.97 2.93
CA GLU A 28 -10.59 0.70 2.86
C GLU A 28 -9.55 -0.42 2.91
N GLY A 29 -9.90 -1.57 3.48
CA GLY A 29 -8.98 -2.69 3.64
C GLY A 29 -9.40 -3.91 2.86
N ALA A 30 -8.42 -4.63 2.35
CA ALA A 30 -8.61 -5.89 1.67
C ALA A 30 -7.71 -6.94 2.28
N ALA A 31 -8.18 -8.19 2.33
CA ALA A 31 -7.44 -9.27 2.96
C ALA A 31 -6.49 -9.98 2.00
N ASN A 32 -6.63 -9.75 0.70
CA ASN A 32 -5.78 -10.40 -0.29
C ASN A 32 -5.81 -9.59 -1.58
N GLY A 33 -4.98 -9.99 -2.54
CA GLY A 33 -4.84 -9.27 -3.80
C GLY A 33 -6.10 -9.26 -4.64
N ALA A 34 -6.80 -10.37 -4.71
CA ALA A 34 -8.04 -10.45 -5.50
C ALA A 34 -9.09 -9.48 -4.96
N GLN A 35 -9.24 -9.46 -3.64
CA GLN A 35 -10.17 -8.53 -3.01
C GLN A 35 -9.74 -7.09 -3.23
N GLY A 36 -8.42 -6.85 -3.15
CA GLY A 36 -7.88 -5.51 -3.39
C GLY A 36 -8.17 -5.02 -4.80
N LEU A 37 -7.98 -5.88 -5.80
CA LEU A 37 -8.29 -5.51 -7.18
C LEU A 37 -9.77 -5.22 -7.35
N ALA A 38 -10.64 -6.03 -6.74
CA ALA A 38 -12.07 -5.81 -6.84
C ALA A 38 -12.47 -4.47 -6.23
N LEU A 39 -11.91 -4.14 -5.07
CA LEU A 39 -12.21 -2.87 -4.42
C LEU A 39 -11.69 -1.69 -5.23
N GLN A 40 -10.50 -1.83 -5.82
CA GLN A 40 -9.93 -0.77 -6.62
C GLN A 40 -10.78 -0.51 -7.88
N ARG A 41 -11.31 -1.56 -8.47
CA ARG A 41 -12.19 -1.40 -9.63
C ARG A 41 -13.50 -0.71 -9.26
N ALA A 42 -14.03 -1.02 -8.07
CA ALA A 42 -15.30 -0.45 -7.63
C ALA A 42 -15.15 1.01 -7.25
N ARG A 43 -14.08 1.35 -6.53
CA ARG A 43 -13.83 2.73 -6.08
C ARG A 43 -12.32 2.95 -6.05
N PRO A 44 -11.76 3.50 -7.11
CA PRO A 44 -10.30 3.65 -7.19
C PRO A 44 -9.72 4.50 -6.07
N ALA A 45 -8.66 4.00 -5.46
CA ALA A 45 -7.89 4.73 -4.48
C ALA A 45 -6.74 5.45 -5.17
N ASP A 46 -6.28 6.54 -4.56
CA ASP A 46 -5.13 7.29 -5.08
C ASP A 46 -3.83 6.59 -4.74
N VAL A 47 -3.77 5.98 -3.56
CA VAL A 47 -2.58 5.28 -3.09
C VAL A 47 -3.01 3.92 -2.57
N ILE A 48 -2.25 2.90 -2.94
CA ILE A 48 -2.48 1.52 -2.53
C ILE A 48 -1.27 1.06 -1.73
N VAL A 49 -1.52 0.60 -0.50
CA VAL A 49 -0.48 0.07 0.37
C VAL A 49 -0.70 -1.44 0.45
N THR A 50 0.26 -2.23 -0.01
CA THR A 50 0.09 -3.67 -0.05
C THR A 50 1.27 -4.39 0.58
N ASP A 51 0.96 -5.43 1.37
CA ASP A 51 1.98 -6.34 1.85
C ASP A 51 2.49 -7.16 0.68
N ILE A 52 3.80 -7.45 0.66
CA ILE A 52 4.39 -8.27 -0.39
C ILE A 52 4.27 -9.74 -0.06
N PHE A 53 4.52 -10.10 1.20
CA PHE A 53 4.55 -11.50 1.62
C PHE A 53 3.18 -11.92 2.10
N MET A 54 2.35 -12.24 1.14
CA MET A 54 1.10 -12.94 1.35
C MET A 54 1.28 -14.31 0.72
N PRO A 55 0.41 -15.27 1.02
CA PRO A 55 0.58 -16.62 0.47
C PRO A 55 0.85 -16.61 -1.02
N GLU A 56 1.81 -17.44 -1.45
CA GLU A 56 2.12 -17.67 -2.86
C GLU A 56 2.63 -16.44 -3.59
N MET A 57 3.37 -15.56 -2.90
CA MET A 57 3.95 -14.37 -3.51
C MET A 57 2.89 -13.46 -4.12
N GLU A 58 1.70 -13.52 -3.59
CA GLU A 58 0.55 -12.79 -4.13
C GLU A 58 0.79 -11.28 -4.20
N GLY A 59 1.60 -10.76 -3.28
CA GLY A 59 1.83 -9.32 -3.24
C GLY A 59 2.50 -8.76 -4.50
N ILE A 60 3.52 -9.47 -5.00
CA ILE A 60 4.21 -9.01 -6.22
C ILE A 60 3.25 -9.09 -7.42
N GLU A 61 2.50 -10.18 -7.54
CA GLU A 61 1.54 -10.30 -8.62
C GLU A 61 0.47 -9.22 -8.53
N THR A 62 0.03 -8.92 -7.32
CA THR A 62 -0.96 -7.88 -7.11
C THR A 62 -0.43 -6.52 -7.55
N ILE A 63 0.82 -6.19 -7.22
CA ILE A 63 1.42 -4.93 -7.65
C ILE A 63 1.46 -4.86 -9.17
N HIS A 64 1.88 -5.95 -9.80
CA HIS A 64 1.94 -6.00 -11.26
C HIS A 64 0.56 -5.74 -11.88
N ASP A 65 -0.46 -6.43 -11.37
CA ASP A 65 -1.81 -6.32 -11.91
C ASP A 65 -2.39 -4.92 -11.67
N LEU A 66 -2.14 -4.35 -10.50
CA LEU A 66 -2.61 -3.00 -10.19
C LEU A 66 -1.96 -1.96 -11.09
N ARG A 67 -0.65 -2.08 -11.33
CA ARG A 67 0.03 -1.13 -12.21
C ARG A 67 -0.47 -1.22 -13.64
N LYS A 68 -0.75 -2.45 -14.08
CA LYS A 68 -1.23 -2.66 -15.45
C LYS A 68 -2.62 -2.07 -15.63
N GLU A 69 -3.49 -2.29 -14.67
CA GLU A 69 -4.89 -1.87 -14.78
C GLU A 69 -5.11 -0.42 -14.35
N PHE A 70 -4.33 0.06 -13.39
CA PHE A 70 -4.50 1.40 -12.82
C PHE A 70 -3.16 2.15 -12.82
N PRO A 71 -2.68 2.56 -14.00
CA PRO A 71 -1.36 3.19 -14.08
C PRO A 71 -1.23 4.49 -13.31
N GLU A 72 -2.35 5.13 -12.97
CA GLU A 72 -2.31 6.38 -12.22
C GLU A 72 -2.20 6.17 -10.71
N ALA A 73 -2.52 4.98 -10.22
CA ALA A 73 -2.46 4.72 -8.79
C ALA A 73 -1.01 4.60 -8.34
N LYS A 74 -0.72 5.12 -7.13
CA LYS A 74 0.60 5.00 -6.54
C LYS A 74 0.60 3.83 -5.57
N ILE A 75 1.68 3.05 -5.58
CA ILE A 75 1.72 1.81 -4.81
C ILE A 75 2.89 1.85 -3.83
N ILE A 76 2.60 1.51 -2.57
CA ILE A 76 3.59 1.34 -1.52
C ILE A 76 3.61 -0.13 -1.15
N ALA A 77 4.80 -0.73 -1.14
CA ALA A 77 4.97 -2.13 -0.77
C ALA A 77 5.49 -2.23 0.66
N MET A 78 4.95 -3.17 1.44
CA MET A 78 5.38 -3.43 2.81
C MET A 78 5.86 -4.85 2.94
N SER A 79 6.82 -5.10 3.84
CA SER A 79 7.27 -6.45 4.12
C SER A 79 7.76 -6.56 5.55
N GLY A 80 7.37 -7.64 6.24
CA GLY A 80 7.83 -7.94 7.59
C GLY A 80 8.95 -8.94 7.63
N ARG A 81 9.55 -9.27 6.48
CA ARG A 81 10.64 -10.21 6.42
C ARG A 81 11.93 -9.63 6.97
N ASP A 82 12.90 -10.50 7.18
CA ASP A 82 14.26 -10.14 7.56
C ASP A 82 14.75 -9.02 6.64
N PRO A 83 15.45 -7.99 7.18
CA PRO A 83 15.90 -6.87 6.35
C PRO A 83 16.74 -7.27 5.16
N LEU A 84 17.57 -8.32 5.28
CA LEU A 84 18.38 -8.77 4.15
C LEU A 84 17.49 -9.37 3.06
N ALA A 85 16.47 -10.14 3.44
CA ALA A 85 15.52 -10.69 2.49
C ALA A 85 14.72 -9.58 1.83
N ASN A 86 14.44 -8.49 2.57
CA ASN A 86 13.68 -7.37 2.03
C ASN A 86 14.43 -6.63 0.93
N LEU A 87 15.77 -6.61 0.97
CA LEU A 87 16.53 -5.89 -0.05
C LEU A 87 16.18 -6.39 -1.47
N ASP A 88 16.17 -7.71 -1.65
CA ASP A 88 15.88 -8.28 -2.95
C ASP A 88 14.42 -8.13 -3.34
N VAL A 89 13.52 -8.39 -2.39
CA VAL A 89 12.10 -8.34 -2.72
C VAL A 89 11.63 -6.91 -2.96
N PHE A 90 12.20 -5.94 -2.26
CA PHE A 90 11.88 -4.54 -2.51
C PHE A 90 12.37 -4.09 -3.88
N GLU A 91 13.52 -4.61 -4.31
CA GLU A 91 14.00 -4.29 -5.65
C GLU A 91 13.03 -4.80 -6.70
N VAL A 92 12.56 -6.04 -6.55
CA VAL A 92 11.55 -6.59 -7.47
C VAL A 92 10.27 -5.77 -7.41
N ALA A 93 9.82 -5.40 -6.21
CA ALA A 93 8.60 -4.62 -6.06
C ALA A 93 8.71 -3.28 -6.80
N ARG A 94 9.85 -2.61 -6.69
CA ARG A 94 10.05 -1.35 -7.40
C ARG A 94 10.05 -1.54 -8.90
N GLN A 95 10.65 -2.62 -9.38
CA GLN A 95 10.68 -2.90 -10.82
C GLN A 95 9.29 -3.15 -11.38
N VAL A 96 8.40 -3.77 -10.62
CA VAL A 96 7.05 -4.01 -11.10
C VAL A 96 6.11 -2.84 -10.83
N GLY A 97 6.54 -1.82 -10.11
CA GLY A 97 5.76 -0.60 -10.04
C GLY A 97 5.54 0.03 -8.68
N ALA A 98 6.13 -0.49 -7.60
CA ALA A 98 5.99 0.15 -6.30
C ALA A 98 6.80 1.44 -6.28
N ALA A 99 6.17 2.52 -5.80
CA ALA A 99 6.84 3.81 -5.70
C ALA A 99 7.68 3.93 -4.44
N LYS A 100 7.27 3.26 -3.37
CA LYS A 100 7.98 3.28 -2.09
C LYS A 100 7.88 1.92 -1.44
N THR A 101 8.83 1.62 -0.55
CA THR A 101 8.87 0.36 0.17
C THR A 101 9.06 0.62 1.65
N PHE A 102 8.40 -0.19 2.49
CA PHE A 102 8.49 -0.06 3.96
C PHE A 102 8.77 -1.41 4.59
N SER A 103 9.78 -1.45 5.44
CA SER A 103 10.13 -2.66 6.19
C SER A 103 9.42 -2.60 7.54
N LYS A 104 8.65 -3.64 7.88
CA LYS A 104 8.00 -3.72 9.19
C LYS A 104 9.04 -4.14 10.24
N PRO A 105 8.96 -3.62 11.46
CA PRO A 105 8.01 -2.61 11.90
C PRO A 105 8.43 -1.22 11.45
N PHE A 106 7.45 -0.37 11.23
CA PHE A 106 7.69 1.02 10.88
C PHE A 106 6.70 1.90 11.66
N LYS A 107 6.96 3.20 11.67
CA LYS A 107 6.05 4.13 12.31
C LYS A 107 4.93 4.48 11.33
N PHE A 108 3.68 4.41 11.81
CA PHE A 108 2.56 4.75 10.94
C PHE A 108 2.61 6.21 10.49
N GLU A 109 3.19 7.09 11.31
CA GLU A 109 3.37 8.48 10.89
C GLU A 109 4.19 8.56 9.59
N ASP A 110 5.20 7.71 9.45
CA ASP A 110 6.02 7.70 8.25
C ASP A 110 5.23 7.20 7.06
N LEU A 111 4.37 6.20 7.27
CA LEU A 111 3.50 5.70 6.21
C LEU A 111 2.50 6.77 5.78
N ILE A 112 1.91 7.47 6.73
CA ILE A 112 0.97 8.55 6.44
C ILE A 112 1.66 9.64 5.60
N ALA A 113 2.89 10.02 6.00
CA ALA A 113 3.64 11.04 5.26
C ALA A 113 3.92 10.59 3.82
N ALA A 114 4.29 9.31 3.64
CA ALA A 114 4.56 8.78 2.31
C ALA A 114 3.31 8.77 1.45
N VAL A 115 2.18 8.39 2.03
CA VAL A 115 0.91 8.38 1.31
C VAL A 115 0.54 9.79 0.85
N ARG A 116 0.68 10.76 1.74
CA ARG A 116 0.38 12.15 1.40
C ARG A 116 1.28 12.67 0.30
N GLU A 117 2.55 12.30 0.36
CA GLU A 117 3.49 12.72 -0.68
C GLU A 117 3.10 12.15 -2.04
N LEU A 118 2.77 10.86 -2.09
CA LEU A 118 2.43 10.19 -3.34
C LEU A 118 1.09 10.64 -3.90
N SER A 119 0.15 11.00 -3.04
CA SER A 119 -1.17 11.43 -3.49
C SER A 119 -1.17 12.87 -4.01
N GLY A 120 -0.07 13.58 -3.89
CA GLY A 120 -0.03 14.98 -4.26
C GLY A 120 -0.68 15.88 -3.23
N ALA A 121 -0.83 15.40 -1.99
CA ALA A 121 -1.51 16.16 -0.96
C ALA A 121 -0.82 17.49 -0.66
N LYS A 122 0.41 17.65 -1.08
CA LYS A 122 1.10 18.91 -0.91
C LYS A 122 0.35 20.07 -1.57
N GLU A 123 -0.42 19.79 -2.59
CA GLU A 123 -1.22 20.82 -3.24
C GLU A 123 -2.35 21.29 -2.35
N GLN A 124 -2.74 20.46 -1.41
CA GLN A 124 -3.83 20.73 -0.50
C GLN A 124 -3.38 21.45 0.75
N ARG A 125 -2.09 21.57 0.93
CA ARG A 125 -1.54 22.21 2.11
C ARG A 125 -1.52 23.72 1.96
N ALA A 126 -1.55 24.15 0.80
CA ALA A 126 -1.54 25.57 0.65
C ALA A 126 -2.67 26.10 1.40
N PRO A 127 -2.52 26.94 1.90
CA PRO A 127 -2.57 28.09 2.33
C PRO A 127 -2.42 28.98 2.82
#